data_1940685ff45dc10788567cb71a0d3385
#
_entry.id   1940685ff45dc10788567cb71a0d3385
#
_cell.length_a   1.000
_cell.length_b   1.000
_cell.length_c   1.000
_cell.angle_alpha   90.00
_cell.angle_beta   90.00
_cell.angle_gamma   90.00
#
_symmetry.space_group_name_H-M   'P 1'
#
loop_
_entity.id
_entity.type
_entity.pdbx_description
1 polymer ?
#
loop_
_entity_poly.entity_id
_entity_poly.type
_entity_poly.pdbx_seq_one_letter_code
_entity_poly.pdbx_strand_id
1 'polypeptide(L)'
;DIAKVMMMCLLHDVVEIDAGDTYAYDEAGKQTQQAREAAAKERIYSLLPDDQKQELQALFDEFEARQTPESKFAHAMDNLQPLLLNDSNQGSDWKEHTVTAKQVYQRQNQTKGGSEVLFDLTDQILKKNIADGNLPDTTPKIS
;
A
#
# COMPACT_ATOMS: atom_id res chain seq x y z
N ASP A 1 -12.69 -4.93 -14.22
CA ASP A 1 -13.57 -5.86 -13.50
C ASP A 1 -13.59 -5.51 -12.00
N ILE A 2 -14.74 -4.99 -11.50
CA ILE A 2 -14.88 -4.55 -10.11
C ILE A 2 -14.78 -5.72 -9.13
N ALA A 3 -15.36 -6.88 -9.46
CA ALA A 3 -15.31 -8.05 -8.58
C ALA A 3 -13.87 -8.51 -8.37
N LYS A 4 -13.06 -8.50 -9.42
CA LYS A 4 -11.64 -8.81 -9.37
C LYS A 4 -10.86 -7.82 -8.51
N VAL A 5 -11.11 -6.52 -8.65
CA VAL A 5 -10.49 -5.48 -7.81
C VAL A 5 -10.84 -5.69 -6.34
N MET A 6 -12.11 -5.96 -6.03
CA MET A 6 -12.53 -6.21 -4.64
C MET A 6 -11.84 -7.45 -4.06
N MET A 7 -11.71 -8.53 -4.84
CA MET A 7 -10.98 -9.72 -4.41
C MET A 7 -9.51 -9.43 -4.14
N MET A 8 -8.84 -8.66 -5.01
CA MET A 8 -7.46 -8.23 -4.81
C MET A 8 -7.31 -7.43 -3.50
N CYS A 9 -8.17 -6.44 -3.26
CA CYS A 9 -8.14 -5.64 -2.03
C CYS A 9 -8.40 -6.47 -0.76
N LEU A 10 -9.15 -7.57 -0.84
CA LEU A 10 -9.42 -8.44 0.30
C LEU A 10 -8.30 -9.46 0.55
N LEU A 11 -7.56 -9.85 -0.48
CA LEU A 11 -6.62 -10.97 -0.42
C LEU A 11 -5.16 -10.56 -0.28
N HIS A 12 -4.78 -9.34 -0.71
CA HIS A 12 -3.38 -8.94 -0.74
C HIS A 12 -2.72 -8.99 0.64
N ASP A 13 -3.42 -8.61 1.71
CA ASP A 13 -2.91 -8.61 3.08
C ASP A 13 -3.01 -9.98 3.79
N VAL A 14 -3.67 -10.98 3.20
CA VAL A 14 -3.83 -12.29 3.83
C VAL A 14 -2.49 -12.97 4.11
N VAL A 15 -1.50 -12.74 3.26
CA VAL A 15 -0.15 -13.28 3.45
C VAL A 15 0.55 -12.68 4.68
N GLU A 16 0.14 -11.52 5.14
CA GLU A 16 0.70 -10.85 6.31
C GLU A 16 0.35 -11.54 7.63
N ILE A 17 -0.63 -12.45 7.65
CA ILE A 17 -0.92 -13.32 8.80
C ILE A 17 0.35 -14.05 9.25
N ASP A 18 1.18 -14.50 8.31
CA ASP A 18 2.44 -15.17 8.58
C ASP A 18 3.67 -14.27 8.36
N ALA A 19 3.63 -13.47 7.31
CA ALA A 19 4.76 -12.60 6.95
C ALA A 19 4.92 -11.42 7.92
N GLY A 20 3.83 -10.98 8.54
CA GLY A 20 3.76 -9.72 9.26
C GLY A 20 3.69 -8.52 8.31
N ASP A 21 2.97 -7.48 8.72
CA ASP A 21 2.93 -6.21 8.01
C ASP A 21 4.33 -5.54 8.03
N THR A 22 4.68 -4.91 6.93
CA THR A 22 5.91 -4.13 6.81
C THR A 22 5.57 -2.66 6.60
N TYR A 23 5.90 -1.85 7.60
CA TYR A 23 5.64 -0.41 7.52
C TYR A 23 6.21 0.20 6.24
N ALA A 24 5.38 0.96 5.54
CA ALA A 24 5.66 1.44 4.18
C ALA A 24 6.96 2.26 4.05
N TYR A 25 7.47 2.82 5.14
CA TYR A 25 8.69 3.63 5.18
C TYR A 25 9.84 2.94 5.94
N ASP A 26 9.66 1.67 6.34
CA ASP A 26 10.73 0.86 6.93
C ASP A 26 11.59 0.20 5.85
N GLU A 27 12.68 0.86 5.49
CA GLU A 27 13.62 0.36 4.47
C GLU A 27 14.37 -0.92 4.91
N ALA A 28 14.52 -1.16 6.21
CA ALA A 28 15.16 -2.38 6.72
C ALA A 28 14.18 -3.58 6.62
N GLY A 29 12.94 -3.38 7.01
CA GLY A 29 11.88 -4.40 6.91
C GLY A 29 11.61 -4.85 5.48
N LYS A 30 11.65 -3.92 4.52
CA LYS A 30 11.47 -4.22 3.08
C LYS A 30 12.50 -5.19 2.50
N GLN A 31 13.71 -5.26 3.05
CA GLN A 31 14.75 -6.15 2.53
C GLN A 31 14.37 -7.63 2.63
N THR A 32 13.57 -8.01 3.61
CA THR A 32 13.11 -9.39 3.82
C THR A 32 11.64 -9.61 3.45
N GLN A 33 10.90 -8.55 3.16
CA GLN A 33 9.46 -8.58 2.92
C GLN A 33 9.08 -9.59 1.84
N GLN A 34 9.68 -9.49 0.66
CA GLN A 34 9.38 -10.37 -0.47
C GLN A 34 9.57 -11.86 -0.14
N ALA A 35 10.65 -12.20 0.58
CA ALA A 35 10.90 -13.58 0.97
C ALA A 35 9.90 -14.11 2.01
N ARG A 36 9.51 -13.25 2.98
CA ARG A 36 8.50 -13.58 3.99
C ARG A 36 7.13 -13.78 3.37
N GLU A 37 6.71 -12.87 2.49
CA GLU A 37 5.43 -12.96 1.78
C GLU A 37 5.36 -14.16 0.84
N ALA A 38 6.46 -14.50 0.13
CA ALA A 38 6.50 -15.67 -0.72
C ALA A 38 6.32 -16.97 0.08
N ALA A 39 6.97 -17.09 1.25
CA ALA A 39 6.81 -18.25 2.13
C ALA A 39 5.39 -18.30 2.73
N ALA A 40 4.85 -17.17 3.15
CA ALA A 40 3.49 -17.06 3.68
C ALA A 40 2.43 -17.42 2.62
N LYS A 41 2.60 -16.93 1.39
CA LYS A 41 1.73 -17.25 0.26
C LYS A 41 1.64 -18.76 0.04
N GLU A 42 2.78 -19.44 -0.06
CA GLU A 42 2.79 -20.89 -0.28
C GLU A 42 2.11 -21.64 0.87
N ARG A 43 2.37 -21.30 2.12
CA ARG A 43 1.76 -21.95 3.27
C ARG A 43 0.27 -21.70 3.36
N ILE A 44 -0.16 -20.45 3.29
CA ILE A 44 -1.56 -20.07 3.54
C ILE A 44 -2.46 -20.63 2.45
N TYR A 45 -2.10 -20.46 1.18
CA TYR A 45 -2.94 -20.97 0.09
C TYR A 45 -2.88 -22.49 -0.05
N SER A 46 -1.86 -23.19 0.52
CA SER A 46 -1.85 -24.66 0.58
C SER A 46 -2.93 -25.26 1.50
N LEU A 47 -3.57 -24.43 2.33
CA LEU A 47 -4.71 -24.86 3.16
C LEU A 47 -6.02 -25.02 2.37
N LEU A 48 -6.05 -24.54 1.14
CA LEU A 48 -7.22 -24.56 0.27
C LEU A 48 -7.20 -25.76 -0.68
N PRO A 49 -8.36 -26.19 -1.20
CA PRO A 49 -8.42 -27.10 -2.34
C PRO A 49 -7.62 -26.56 -3.53
N ASP A 50 -7.07 -27.46 -4.36
CA ASP A 50 -6.13 -27.10 -5.43
C ASP A 50 -6.66 -26.05 -6.42
N ASP A 51 -7.94 -26.13 -6.77
CA ASP A 51 -8.61 -25.19 -7.68
C ASP A 51 -8.66 -23.78 -7.07
N GLN A 52 -9.06 -23.66 -5.81
CA GLN A 52 -9.08 -22.40 -5.07
C GLN A 52 -7.67 -21.86 -4.82
N LYS A 53 -6.72 -22.74 -4.45
CA LYS A 53 -5.32 -22.36 -4.30
C LYS A 53 -4.79 -21.68 -5.56
N GLN A 54 -4.98 -22.32 -6.72
CA GLN A 54 -4.50 -21.78 -7.99
C GLN A 54 -5.12 -20.44 -8.34
N GLU A 55 -6.44 -20.31 -8.15
CA GLU A 55 -7.16 -19.08 -8.44
C GLU A 55 -6.68 -17.92 -7.57
N LEU A 56 -6.59 -18.13 -6.25
CA LEU A 56 -6.23 -17.06 -5.31
C LEU A 56 -4.74 -16.70 -5.38
N GLN A 57 -3.85 -17.66 -5.63
CA GLN A 57 -2.43 -17.38 -5.89
C GLN A 57 -2.25 -16.56 -7.16
N ALA A 58 -2.97 -16.89 -8.24
CA ALA A 58 -2.90 -16.12 -9.49
C ALA A 58 -3.39 -14.68 -9.31
N LEU A 59 -4.43 -14.49 -8.49
CA LEU A 59 -4.97 -13.17 -8.19
C LEU A 59 -4.00 -12.33 -7.34
N PHE A 60 -3.35 -12.94 -6.35
CA PHE A 60 -2.30 -12.32 -5.56
C PHE A 60 -1.09 -11.94 -6.44
N ASP A 61 -0.64 -12.85 -7.29
CA ASP A 61 0.49 -12.59 -8.20
C ASP A 61 0.18 -11.47 -9.21
N GLU A 62 -1.06 -11.39 -9.68
CA GLU A 62 -1.50 -10.29 -10.55
C GLU A 62 -1.54 -8.95 -9.80
N PHE A 63 -2.00 -8.95 -8.53
CA PHE A 63 -1.94 -7.76 -7.69
C PHE A 63 -0.50 -7.27 -7.55
N GLU A 64 0.43 -8.14 -7.12
CA GLU A 64 1.84 -7.79 -6.95
C GLU A 64 2.53 -7.32 -8.25
N ALA A 65 2.16 -7.89 -9.39
CA ALA A 65 2.75 -7.52 -10.67
C ALA A 65 2.43 -6.09 -11.13
N ARG A 66 1.34 -5.48 -10.68
CA ARG A 66 0.89 -4.09 -10.99
C ARG A 66 0.81 -3.78 -12.49
N GLN A 67 0.43 -4.77 -13.32
CA GLN A 67 0.43 -4.60 -14.76
C GLN A 67 -0.97 -4.39 -15.35
N THR A 68 -1.98 -5.09 -14.82
CA THR A 68 -3.36 -4.99 -15.30
C THR A 68 -4.05 -3.73 -14.78
N PRO A 69 -5.09 -3.23 -15.46
CA PRO A 69 -5.89 -2.11 -14.97
C PRO A 69 -6.47 -2.38 -13.58
N GLU A 70 -6.93 -3.61 -13.31
CA GLU A 70 -7.47 -4.02 -12.03
C GLU A 70 -6.43 -3.95 -10.93
N SER A 71 -5.24 -4.50 -11.13
CA SER A 71 -4.17 -4.48 -10.11
C SER A 71 -3.68 -3.06 -9.84
N LYS A 72 -3.55 -2.22 -10.87
CA LYS A 72 -3.18 -0.81 -10.69
C LYS A 72 -4.22 -0.04 -9.88
N PHE A 73 -5.51 -0.29 -10.16
CA PHE A 73 -6.58 0.37 -9.42
C PHE A 73 -6.68 -0.15 -7.97
N ALA A 74 -6.52 -1.46 -7.76
CA ALA A 74 -6.49 -2.05 -6.42
C ALA A 74 -5.36 -1.43 -5.57
N HIS A 75 -4.15 -1.29 -6.12
CA HIS A 75 -3.05 -0.58 -5.44
C HIS A 75 -3.34 0.90 -5.18
N ALA A 76 -4.06 1.58 -6.07
CA ALA A 76 -4.47 2.96 -5.82
C ALA A 76 -5.43 3.06 -4.63
N MET A 77 -6.35 2.11 -4.50
CA MET A 77 -7.28 2.03 -3.36
C MET A 77 -6.56 1.67 -2.06
N ASP A 78 -5.67 0.69 -2.08
CA ASP A 78 -4.85 0.29 -0.95
C ASP A 78 -4.01 1.46 -0.40
N ASN A 79 -3.31 2.19 -1.26
CA ASN A 79 -2.53 3.35 -0.83
C ASN A 79 -3.36 4.57 -0.41
N LEU A 80 -4.58 4.71 -0.90
CA LEU A 80 -5.47 5.82 -0.54
C LEU A 80 -5.99 5.68 0.91
N GLN A 81 -6.27 4.48 1.36
CA GLN A 81 -6.85 4.24 2.68
C GLN A 81 -5.98 4.79 3.83
N PRO A 82 -4.68 4.45 3.97
CA PRO A 82 -3.83 5.02 5.01
C PRO A 82 -3.60 6.53 4.85
N LEU A 83 -3.66 7.06 3.62
CA LEU A 83 -3.60 8.50 3.38
C LEU A 83 -4.82 9.21 3.99
N LEU A 84 -6.03 8.67 3.78
CA LEU A 84 -7.26 9.20 4.36
C LEU A 84 -7.25 9.13 5.89
N LEU A 85 -6.70 8.06 6.46
CA LEU A 85 -6.53 7.94 7.92
C LEU A 85 -5.60 9.04 8.45
N ASN A 86 -4.46 9.25 7.81
CA ASN A 86 -3.54 10.31 8.19
C ASN A 86 -4.14 11.72 8.03
N ASP A 87 -4.93 11.96 6.98
CA ASP A 87 -5.66 13.22 6.85
C ASP A 87 -6.65 13.43 8.00
N SER A 88 -7.40 12.38 8.37
CA SER A 88 -8.42 12.46 9.42
C SER A 88 -7.84 12.65 10.83
N ASN A 89 -6.63 12.14 11.10
CA ASN A 89 -5.96 12.22 12.39
C ASN A 89 -4.85 13.27 12.47
N GLN A 90 -4.84 14.22 11.53
CA GLN A 90 -3.86 15.33 11.46
C GLN A 90 -2.41 14.85 11.28
N GLY A 91 -2.20 13.75 10.57
CA GLY A 91 -0.89 13.20 10.27
C GLY A 91 -0.17 12.60 11.47
N SER A 92 -0.89 11.99 12.41
CA SER A 92 -0.28 11.44 13.65
C SER A 92 0.77 10.39 13.33
N ASP A 93 0.52 9.47 12.40
CA ASP A 93 1.45 8.43 11.99
C ASP A 93 2.69 9.02 11.30
N TRP A 94 2.50 9.98 10.39
CA TRP A 94 3.63 10.68 9.76
C TRP A 94 4.53 11.40 10.76
N LYS A 95 3.94 12.01 11.79
CA LYS A 95 4.69 12.71 12.86
C LYS A 95 5.44 11.73 13.75
N GLU A 96 4.78 10.62 14.14
CA GLU A 96 5.36 9.59 14.98
C GLU A 96 6.61 8.96 14.33
N HIS A 97 6.52 8.67 13.03
CA HIS A 97 7.59 8.03 12.26
C HIS A 97 8.50 9.00 11.49
N THR A 98 8.32 10.30 11.70
CA THR A 98 9.15 11.36 11.06
C THR A 98 9.14 11.23 9.52
N VAL A 99 7.96 10.91 8.95
CA VAL A 99 7.76 10.77 7.51
C VAL A 99 7.71 12.15 6.85
N THR A 100 8.35 12.28 5.69
CA THR A 100 8.39 13.53 4.92
C THR A 100 7.42 13.50 3.73
N ALA A 101 7.00 14.68 3.26
CA ALA A 101 6.18 14.81 2.06
C ALA A 101 6.81 14.11 0.86
N LYS A 102 8.14 14.20 0.70
CA LYS A 102 8.88 13.53 -0.36
C LYS A 102 8.65 12.00 -0.34
N GLN A 103 8.74 11.37 0.82
CA GLN A 103 8.53 9.92 0.95
C GLN A 103 7.07 9.54 0.62
N VAL A 104 6.10 10.31 1.10
CA VAL A 104 4.69 10.06 0.80
C VAL A 104 4.42 10.22 -0.70
N TYR A 105 4.90 11.29 -1.34
CA TYR A 105 4.78 11.46 -2.79
C TYR A 105 5.45 10.34 -3.59
N GLN A 106 6.61 9.85 -3.16
CA GLN A 106 7.28 8.71 -3.82
C GLN A 106 6.42 7.46 -3.80
N ARG A 107 5.76 7.16 -2.67
CA ARG A 107 4.81 6.04 -2.56
C ARG A 107 3.59 6.27 -3.45
N GLN A 108 2.95 7.41 -3.35
CA GLN A 108 1.71 7.72 -4.04
C GLN A 108 1.88 7.81 -5.57
N ASN A 109 3.02 8.28 -6.06
CA ASN A 109 3.32 8.31 -7.50
C ASN A 109 3.30 6.93 -8.16
N GLN A 110 3.54 5.86 -7.41
CA GLN A 110 3.47 4.49 -7.91
C GLN A 110 2.04 4.07 -8.28
N THR A 111 1.03 4.73 -7.72
CA THR A 111 -0.39 4.42 -7.92
C THR A 111 -1.10 5.35 -8.91
N LYS A 112 -0.40 6.34 -9.44
CA LYS A 112 -0.95 7.31 -10.40
C LYS A 112 -1.59 6.64 -11.63
N GLY A 113 -1.00 5.55 -12.13
CA GLY A 113 -1.50 4.78 -13.26
C GLY A 113 -2.79 3.99 -12.98
N GLY A 114 -3.25 3.91 -11.72
CA GLY A 114 -4.49 3.22 -11.35
C GLY A 114 -5.73 4.09 -11.53
N SER A 115 -5.64 5.39 -11.20
CA SER A 115 -6.74 6.34 -11.36
C SER A 115 -6.22 7.77 -11.24
N GLU A 116 -6.40 8.58 -12.28
CA GLU A 116 -6.06 10.00 -12.25
C GLU A 116 -6.91 10.76 -11.22
N VAL A 117 -8.20 10.43 -11.12
CA VAL A 117 -9.12 11.08 -10.17
C VAL A 117 -8.69 10.84 -8.72
N LEU A 118 -8.31 9.60 -8.38
CA LEU A 118 -7.81 9.26 -7.04
C LEU A 118 -6.45 9.92 -6.78
N PHE A 119 -5.60 10.02 -7.79
CA PHE A 119 -4.32 10.69 -7.66
C PHE A 119 -4.47 12.21 -7.43
N ASP A 120 -5.42 12.85 -8.12
CA ASP A 120 -5.73 14.26 -7.90
C ASP A 120 -6.26 14.51 -6.48
N LEU A 121 -7.11 13.63 -5.97
CA LEU A 121 -7.56 13.65 -4.57
C LEU A 121 -6.37 13.50 -3.60
N THR A 122 -5.50 12.54 -3.86
CA THR A 122 -4.26 12.32 -3.10
C THR A 122 -3.41 13.59 -3.04
N ASP A 123 -3.17 14.23 -4.17
CA ASP A 123 -2.37 15.45 -4.26
C ASP A 123 -3.00 16.61 -3.47
N GLN A 124 -4.33 16.77 -3.53
CA GLN A 124 -5.05 17.77 -2.74
C GLN A 124 -4.90 17.54 -1.24
N ILE A 125 -5.05 16.28 -0.78
CA ILE A 125 -4.88 15.91 0.63
C ILE A 125 -3.44 16.18 1.09
N LEU A 126 -2.44 15.82 0.29
CA LEU A 126 -1.04 16.06 0.64
C LEU A 126 -0.71 17.55 0.72
N LYS A 127 -1.14 18.35 -0.25
CA LYS A 127 -0.95 19.80 -0.22
C LYS A 127 -1.59 20.46 0.99
N LYS A 128 -2.81 20.03 1.35
CA LYS A 128 -3.50 20.49 2.57
C LYS A 128 -2.67 20.16 3.82
N ASN A 129 -2.24 18.92 3.98
CA ASN A 129 -1.50 18.49 5.17
C ASN A 129 -0.09 19.11 5.28
N ILE A 130 0.54 19.43 4.17
CA ILE A 130 1.79 20.22 4.14
C ILE A 130 1.51 21.64 4.63
N ALA A 131 0.46 22.29 4.09
CA ALA A 131 0.08 23.66 4.46
C ALA A 131 -0.32 23.76 5.95
N ASP A 132 -1.00 22.75 6.48
CA ASP A 132 -1.43 22.66 7.88
C ASP A 132 -0.29 22.26 8.83
N GLY A 133 0.91 21.95 8.33
CA GLY A 133 2.07 21.51 9.13
C GLY A 133 1.95 20.08 9.68
N ASN A 134 1.05 19.28 9.16
CA ASN A 134 0.86 17.88 9.55
C ASN A 134 1.88 16.94 8.87
N LEU A 135 2.37 17.33 7.69
CA LEU A 135 3.36 16.57 6.93
C LEU A 135 4.52 17.50 6.57
N PRO A 136 5.72 17.31 7.14
CA PRO A 136 6.86 18.17 6.86
C PRO A 136 7.34 18.01 5.42
N ASP A 137 7.63 19.14 4.76
CA ASP A 137 8.13 19.15 3.37
C ASP A 137 9.57 18.62 3.26
N THR A 138 10.34 18.81 4.33
CA THR A 138 11.73 18.32 4.43
C THR A 138 11.96 17.58 5.74
N THR A 139 12.93 16.65 5.74
CA THR A 139 13.36 15.99 7.00
C THR A 139 13.78 17.04 8.02
N PRO A 140 13.26 17.02 9.26
CA PRO A 140 13.69 17.94 10.29
C PRO A 140 15.22 17.87 10.49
N LYS A 141 15.90 19.00 10.49
CA LYS A 141 17.31 19.02 10.91
C LYS A 141 17.34 18.68 12.39
N ILE A 142 17.98 17.56 12.72
CA ILE A 142 18.27 17.20 14.10
C ILE A 142 19.24 18.28 14.62
N SER A 143 18.79 19.09 15.57
CA SER A 143 19.59 20.11 16.27
C SER A 143 20.36 19.46 17.39
#